data_f4afedafb4fd956b26564a0200d47123
#
_entry.id   f4afedafb4fd956b26564a0200d47123
#
_cell.length_a   1.000
_cell.length_b   1.000
_cell.length_c   1.000
_cell.angle_alpha   90.00
_cell.angle_beta   90.00
_cell.angle_gamma   90.00
#
_symmetry.space_group_name_H-M   'P 1'
#
loop_
_entity.id
_entity.type
_entity.pdbx_description
1 polymer ?
#
loop_
_entity_poly.entity_id
_entity_poly.type
_entity_poly.pdbx_seq_one_letter_code
_entity_poly.pdbx_strand_id
1 'polypeptide(L)'
;MSLSLEAEPLARQAAEAATAAAAKAGVLVVDEHDRDQLRDVEGLLIAIWGMSPHGAPIPFDLLRSISHAGCNVSAAYDPGGQLCGAAVGIVSPGGSATYSLIAGVLPGTGDKGVGFALKQHQRAWSLARGIESMTWTFDPLVSRNARFNLTKLGAVASEYAQNFYGEMQDEINANDESDRLVAVWPLSSARSIDASHGLIQDLEPSAAAVGNVLEYGPDQQPVLLEAEGTIWCRAPRDIVAMRAAAPEQASQWRSMLRGILEPALASGYMASGVTRSGWYRLTTTDQA
;
A
#
# COMPACT_ATOMS: atom_id res chain seq x y z
N MET A 1 -6.86 29.22 0.32
CA MET A 1 -5.40 29.14 0.16
C MET A 1 -5.14 29.00 -1.33
N SER A 2 -4.50 29.96 -2.00
CA SER A 2 -4.21 29.87 -3.44
C SER A 2 -3.07 28.87 -3.63
N LEU A 3 -3.25 27.89 -4.51
CA LEU A 3 -2.18 26.98 -4.94
C LEU A 3 -1.09 27.82 -5.63
N SER A 4 0.18 27.39 -5.52
CA SER A 4 1.27 27.99 -6.30
C SER A 4 1.06 27.73 -7.80
N LEU A 5 1.58 28.59 -8.67
CA LEU A 5 1.47 28.44 -10.13
C LEU A 5 1.98 27.09 -10.67
N GLU A 6 2.85 26.40 -9.94
CA GLU A 6 3.39 25.07 -10.28
C GLU A 6 2.51 23.92 -9.77
N ALA A 7 1.69 24.15 -8.74
CA ALA A 7 0.82 23.11 -8.16
C ALA A 7 -0.44 22.85 -9.00
N GLU A 8 -0.96 23.83 -9.72
CA GLU A 8 -2.16 23.66 -10.57
C GLU A 8 -2.00 22.63 -11.72
N PRO A 9 -0.90 22.63 -12.50
CA PRO A 9 -0.71 21.63 -13.56
C PRO A 9 -0.59 20.21 -13.01
N LEU A 10 0.08 20.05 -11.86
CA LEU A 10 0.26 18.74 -11.22
C LEU A 10 -1.05 18.19 -10.64
N ALA A 11 -1.84 19.02 -9.97
CA ALA A 11 -3.16 18.65 -9.47
C ALA A 11 -4.11 18.23 -10.61
N ARG A 12 -4.08 18.95 -11.74
CA ARG A 12 -4.85 18.59 -12.94
C ARG A 12 -4.38 17.26 -13.54
N GLN A 13 -3.07 17.03 -13.71
CA GLN A 13 -2.53 15.76 -14.17
C GLN A 13 -2.99 14.59 -13.27
N ALA A 14 -2.96 14.79 -11.95
CA ALA A 14 -3.38 13.77 -11.01
C ALA A 14 -4.89 13.48 -11.10
N ALA A 15 -5.74 14.51 -11.32
CA ALA A 15 -7.17 14.34 -11.52
C ALA A 15 -7.48 13.58 -12.83
N GLU A 16 -6.76 13.87 -13.91
CA GLU A 16 -6.87 13.16 -15.18
C GLU A 16 -6.46 11.68 -15.01
N ALA A 17 -5.34 11.43 -14.34
CA ALA A 17 -4.88 10.06 -14.05
C ALA A 17 -5.86 9.28 -13.17
N ALA A 18 -6.47 9.93 -12.16
CA ALA A 18 -7.48 9.32 -11.30
C ALA A 18 -8.74 8.95 -12.11
N THR A 19 -9.20 9.86 -12.98
CA THR A 19 -10.34 9.62 -13.88
C THR A 19 -10.07 8.46 -14.83
N ALA A 20 -8.90 8.43 -15.44
CA ALA A 20 -8.48 7.34 -16.34
C ALA A 20 -8.39 5.99 -15.61
N ALA A 21 -7.86 5.99 -14.38
CA ALA A 21 -7.77 4.78 -13.56
C ALA A 21 -9.16 4.24 -13.17
N ALA A 22 -10.09 5.13 -12.79
CA ALA A 22 -11.47 4.77 -12.47
C ALA A 22 -12.20 4.21 -13.71
N ALA A 23 -12.07 4.87 -14.86
CA ALA A 23 -12.65 4.40 -16.12
C ALA A 23 -12.11 3.03 -16.53
N LYS A 24 -10.78 2.80 -16.41
CA LYS A 24 -10.14 1.52 -16.69
C LYS A 24 -10.62 0.41 -15.75
N ALA A 25 -10.88 0.75 -14.49
CA ALA A 25 -11.42 -0.18 -13.50
C ALA A 25 -12.93 -0.41 -13.65
N GLY A 26 -13.62 0.39 -14.46
CA GLY A 26 -15.06 0.34 -14.64
C GLY A 26 -15.82 0.78 -13.38
N VAL A 27 -15.32 1.77 -12.66
CA VAL A 27 -15.93 2.28 -11.42
C VAL A 27 -16.05 3.79 -11.43
N LEU A 28 -16.96 4.31 -10.62
CA LEU A 28 -17.01 5.72 -10.21
C LEU A 28 -16.37 5.82 -8.82
N VAL A 29 -15.37 6.70 -8.67
CA VAL A 29 -14.77 7.01 -7.36
C VAL A 29 -15.15 8.42 -6.95
N VAL A 30 -15.69 8.57 -5.75
CA VAL A 30 -16.15 9.86 -5.20
C VAL A 30 -15.70 10.03 -3.75
N ASP A 31 -15.66 11.28 -3.29
CA ASP A 31 -15.53 11.60 -1.86
C ASP A 31 -16.89 11.53 -1.18
N GLU A 32 -16.98 10.78 -0.07
CA GLU A 32 -18.23 10.58 0.65
C GLU A 32 -18.36 11.51 1.85
N HIS A 33 -19.52 12.15 1.92
CA HIS A 33 -19.89 13.06 3.01
C HIS A 33 -21.28 12.76 3.60
N ASP A 34 -22.11 12.05 2.83
CA ASP A 34 -23.45 11.69 3.27
C ASP A 34 -23.42 10.61 4.36
N ARG A 35 -24.36 10.74 5.30
CA ARG A 35 -24.41 9.87 6.48
C ARG A 35 -24.69 8.42 6.13
N ASP A 36 -25.56 8.18 5.17
CA ASP A 36 -25.98 6.81 4.84
C ASP A 36 -24.90 6.11 3.98
N GLN A 37 -24.26 6.82 3.03
CA GLN A 37 -23.10 6.30 2.30
C GLN A 37 -21.90 6.01 3.23
N LEU A 38 -21.66 6.81 4.27
CA LEU A 38 -20.59 6.52 5.23
C LEU A 38 -20.90 5.27 6.07
N ARG A 39 -22.17 4.92 6.32
CA ARG A 39 -22.56 3.63 6.92
C ARG A 39 -22.31 2.46 5.97
N ASP A 40 -22.57 2.67 4.68
CA ASP A 40 -22.26 1.66 3.67
C ASP A 40 -20.74 1.41 3.58
N VAL A 41 -19.92 2.46 3.72
CA VAL A 41 -18.45 2.32 3.83
C VAL A 41 -18.05 1.50 5.06
N GLU A 42 -18.62 1.75 6.25
CA GLU A 42 -18.38 0.91 7.44
C GLU A 42 -18.74 -0.55 7.15
N GLY A 43 -19.91 -0.80 6.57
CA GLY A 43 -20.37 -2.15 6.21
C GLY A 43 -19.42 -2.84 5.23
N LEU A 44 -18.92 -2.12 4.23
CA LEU A 44 -17.90 -2.62 3.29
C LEU A 44 -16.58 -2.98 4.02
N LEU A 45 -16.10 -2.11 4.92
CA LEU A 45 -14.87 -2.37 5.67
C LEU A 45 -15.01 -3.63 6.56
N ILE A 46 -16.18 -3.81 7.19
CA ILE A 46 -16.51 -5.03 7.95
C ILE A 46 -16.52 -6.26 7.02
N ALA A 47 -17.10 -6.14 5.82
CA ALA A 47 -17.14 -7.25 4.87
C ALA A 47 -15.75 -7.67 4.37
N ILE A 48 -14.77 -6.76 4.37
CA ILE A 48 -13.39 -7.02 3.92
C ILE A 48 -12.52 -7.62 5.04
N TRP A 49 -12.58 -7.04 6.25
CA TRP A 49 -11.68 -7.40 7.37
C TRP A 49 -12.35 -8.14 8.53
N GLY A 50 -13.67 -8.29 8.51
CA GLY A 50 -14.43 -8.83 9.62
C GLY A 50 -14.72 -7.80 10.71
N MET A 51 -15.49 -8.22 11.70
CA MET A 51 -15.74 -7.49 12.93
C MET A 51 -14.82 -8.05 14.02
N SER A 52 -13.94 -7.22 14.54
CA SER A 52 -13.09 -7.63 15.67
C SER A 52 -13.86 -7.54 17.00
N PRO A 53 -13.34 -8.14 18.10
CA PRO A 53 -13.88 -7.91 19.44
C PRO A 53 -13.91 -6.44 19.87
N HIS A 54 -13.12 -5.59 19.20
CA HIS A 54 -13.06 -4.15 19.45
C HIS A 54 -13.97 -3.33 18.53
N GLY A 55 -14.73 -3.95 17.65
CA GLY A 55 -15.67 -3.33 16.72
C GLY A 55 -15.25 -3.35 15.25
N ALA A 56 -15.86 -2.48 14.45
CA ALA A 56 -15.55 -2.29 13.04
C ALA A 56 -14.11 -1.77 12.84
N PRO A 57 -13.45 -2.07 11.69
CA PRO A 57 -12.12 -1.54 11.37
C PRO A 57 -12.02 -0.01 11.47
N ILE A 58 -13.06 0.70 11.03
CA ILE A 58 -13.29 2.13 11.33
C ILE A 58 -14.80 2.28 11.58
N PRO A 59 -15.24 2.61 12.82
CA PRO A 59 -16.64 2.84 13.14
C PRO A 59 -17.22 4.03 12.39
N PHE A 60 -18.54 3.99 12.14
CA PHE A 60 -19.27 5.04 11.41
C PHE A 60 -19.08 6.46 12.00
N ASP A 61 -19.12 6.60 13.31
CA ASP A 61 -18.96 7.88 14.00
C ASP A 61 -17.57 8.49 13.76
N LEU A 62 -16.54 7.65 13.65
CA LEU A 62 -15.19 8.06 13.30
C LEU A 62 -15.11 8.42 11.80
N LEU A 63 -15.69 7.63 10.89
CA LEU A 63 -15.79 7.98 9.46
C LEU A 63 -16.49 9.33 9.27
N ARG A 64 -17.59 9.55 9.98
CA ARG A 64 -18.33 10.82 9.94
C ARG A 64 -17.49 11.99 10.45
N SER A 65 -16.72 11.79 11.52
CA SER A 65 -15.84 12.80 12.11
C SER A 65 -14.68 13.13 11.14
N ILE A 66 -14.06 12.13 10.54
CA ILE A 66 -12.98 12.27 9.54
C ILE A 66 -13.48 13.07 8.33
N SER A 67 -14.63 12.70 7.77
CA SER A 67 -15.25 13.41 6.64
C SER A 67 -15.63 14.85 7.00
N HIS A 68 -16.20 15.07 8.19
CA HIS A 68 -16.58 16.39 8.69
C HIS A 68 -15.37 17.30 8.92
N ALA A 69 -14.25 16.74 9.35
CA ALA A 69 -12.97 17.45 9.50
C ALA A 69 -12.32 17.83 8.16
N GLY A 70 -12.94 17.49 7.02
CA GLY A 70 -12.42 17.78 5.68
C GLY A 70 -11.32 16.83 5.22
N CYS A 71 -11.15 15.69 5.91
CA CYS A 71 -10.26 14.61 5.48
C CYS A 71 -10.93 13.69 4.45
N ASN A 72 -10.15 12.83 3.81
CA ASN A 72 -10.60 12.01 2.68
C ASN A 72 -11.33 10.74 3.14
N VAL A 73 -12.54 10.54 2.70
CA VAL A 73 -13.25 9.26 2.70
C VAL A 73 -13.73 9.02 1.27
N SER A 74 -13.06 8.15 0.54
CA SER A 74 -13.37 7.84 -0.86
C SER A 74 -14.09 6.51 -0.97
N ALA A 75 -15.09 6.45 -1.84
CA ALA A 75 -15.86 5.25 -2.17
C ALA A 75 -15.81 4.95 -3.67
N ALA A 76 -15.70 3.68 -4.03
CA ALA A 76 -15.75 3.21 -5.41
C ALA A 76 -17.04 2.43 -5.66
N TYR A 77 -17.80 2.84 -6.65
CA TYR A 77 -19.06 2.23 -7.06
C TYR A 77 -18.93 1.57 -8.42
N ASP A 78 -19.47 0.39 -8.55
CA ASP A 78 -19.57 -0.31 -9.84
C ASP A 78 -20.65 0.32 -10.76
N PRO A 79 -20.76 -0.10 -12.02
CA PRO A 79 -21.78 0.42 -12.94
C PRO A 79 -23.24 0.17 -12.49
N GLY A 80 -23.46 -0.78 -11.59
CA GLY A 80 -24.76 -1.05 -10.97
C GLY A 80 -25.06 -0.13 -9.77
N GLY A 81 -24.13 0.77 -9.41
CA GLY A 81 -24.23 1.63 -8.23
C GLY A 81 -23.93 0.93 -6.91
N GLN A 82 -23.31 -0.26 -6.94
CA GLN A 82 -22.93 -0.97 -5.73
C GLN A 82 -21.54 -0.56 -5.24
N LEU A 83 -21.42 -0.29 -3.95
CA LEU A 83 -20.14 0.00 -3.30
C LEU A 83 -19.25 -1.24 -3.35
N CYS A 84 -18.07 -1.11 -3.97
CA CYS A 84 -17.12 -2.22 -4.17
C CYS A 84 -15.73 -1.96 -3.58
N GLY A 85 -15.44 -0.74 -3.14
CA GLY A 85 -14.18 -0.41 -2.49
C GLY A 85 -14.24 0.93 -1.77
N ALA A 86 -13.36 1.13 -0.78
CA ALA A 86 -13.25 2.39 -0.06
C ALA A 86 -11.80 2.65 0.37
N ALA A 87 -11.48 3.93 0.58
CA ALA A 87 -10.20 4.37 1.13
C ALA A 87 -10.42 5.58 2.06
N VAL A 88 -9.70 5.60 3.17
CA VAL A 88 -9.76 6.68 4.16
C VAL A 88 -8.38 7.26 4.36
N GLY A 89 -8.27 8.58 4.29
CA GLY A 89 -7.03 9.32 4.51
C GLY A 89 -7.24 10.47 5.49
N ILE A 90 -6.28 10.69 6.36
CA ILE A 90 -6.24 11.81 7.31
C ILE A 90 -5.04 12.69 7.01
N VAL A 91 -5.18 14.00 7.22
CA VAL A 91 -4.08 14.95 7.04
C VAL A 91 -3.21 14.96 8.30
N SER A 92 -1.90 14.84 8.12
CA SER A 92 -0.94 14.90 9.22
C SER A 92 -0.90 16.29 9.86
N PRO A 93 -0.47 16.41 11.13
CA PRO A 93 -0.26 17.71 11.75
C PRO A 93 0.63 18.61 10.88
N GLY A 94 0.21 19.86 10.68
CA GLY A 94 0.90 20.81 9.81
C GLY A 94 0.60 20.69 8.32
N GLY A 95 -0.24 19.74 7.90
CA GLY A 95 -0.70 19.62 6.50
C GLY A 95 0.36 19.14 5.51
N SER A 96 1.47 18.57 5.98
CA SER A 96 2.61 18.18 5.11
C SER A 96 2.43 16.86 4.39
N ALA A 97 1.57 15.97 4.92
CA ALA A 97 1.32 14.66 4.35
C ALA A 97 -0.12 14.21 4.57
N THR A 98 -0.59 13.29 3.73
CA THR A 98 -1.79 12.48 3.98
C THR A 98 -1.37 11.13 4.54
N TYR A 99 -1.94 10.70 5.67
CA TYR A 99 -1.83 9.32 6.13
C TYR A 99 -3.02 8.52 5.59
N SER A 100 -2.77 7.55 4.71
CA SER A 100 -3.79 6.65 4.17
C SER A 100 -4.08 5.56 5.20
N LEU A 101 -5.11 5.78 6.01
CA LEU A 101 -5.43 4.99 7.19
C LEU A 101 -5.85 3.56 6.83
N ILE A 102 -6.71 3.42 5.83
CA ILE A 102 -7.20 2.13 5.32
C ILE A 102 -7.59 2.26 3.85
N ALA A 103 -7.40 1.20 3.07
CA ALA A 103 -7.92 1.11 1.71
C ALA A 103 -8.22 -0.37 1.39
N GLY A 104 -9.42 -0.66 0.95
CA GLY A 104 -9.85 -2.01 0.65
C GLY A 104 -10.84 -2.11 -0.49
N VAL A 105 -10.91 -3.31 -1.05
CA VAL A 105 -11.78 -3.67 -2.18
C VAL A 105 -12.41 -5.01 -1.88
N LEU A 106 -13.70 -5.17 -2.12
CA LEU A 106 -14.41 -6.42 -1.91
C LEU A 106 -13.73 -7.59 -2.66
N PRO A 107 -13.61 -8.78 -2.04
CA PRO A 107 -13.13 -9.97 -2.72
C PRO A 107 -13.92 -10.24 -4.02
N GLY A 108 -13.20 -10.69 -5.07
CA GLY A 108 -13.80 -10.92 -6.39
C GLY A 108 -13.85 -9.68 -7.32
N THR A 109 -13.62 -8.47 -6.79
CA THR A 109 -13.50 -7.25 -7.60
C THR A 109 -12.04 -6.77 -7.73
N GLY A 110 -11.12 -7.37 -6.97
CA GLY A 110 -9.75 -6.89 -6.74
C GLY A 110 -8.82 -6.82 -7.95
N ASP A 111 -9.01 -7.65 -8.98
CA ASP A 111 -8.12 -7.69 -10.15
C ASP A 111 -8.49 -6.68 -11.25
N LYS A 112 -9.60 -5.96 -11.08
CA LYS A 112 -10.09 -4.97 -12.04
C LYS A 112 -9.42 -3.59 -11.92
N GLY A 113 -8.56 -3.37 -10.94
CA GLY A 113 -7.86 -2.10 -10.74
C GLY A 113 -8.57 -1.11 -9.81
N VAL A 114 -9.63 -1.51 -9.09
CA VAL A 114 -10.40 -0.64 -8.18
C VAL A 114 -9.50 -0.03 -7.08
N GLY A 115 -8.63 -0.83 -6.47
CA GLY A 115 -7.68 -0.33 -5.46
C GLY A 115 -6.71 0.71 -6.02
N PHE A 116 -6.30 0.56 -7.29
CA PHE A 116 -5.46 1.55 -7.96
C PHE A 116 -6.24 2.84 -8.23
N ALA A 117 -7.49 2.74 -8.68
CA ALA A 117 -8.37 3.91 -8.88
C ALA A 117 -8.58 4.69 -7.58
N LEU A 118 -8.85 4.01 -6.46
CA LEU A 118 -8.95 4.62 -5.13
C LEU A 118 -7.67 5.36 -4.73
N LYS A 119 -6.50 4.75 -4.95
CA LYS A 119 -5.22 5.38 -4.62
C LYS A 119 -4.91 6.57 -5.52
N GLN A 120 -5.19 6.49 -6.82
CA GLN A 120 -5.05 7.65 -7.72
C GLN A 120 -6.02 8.78 -7.35
N HIS A 121 -7.23 8.46 -6.90
CA HIS A 121 -8.17 9.45 -6.37
C HIS A 121 -7.62 10.13 -5.11
N GLN A 122 -7.08 9.37 -4.13
CA GLN A 122 -6.41 9.94 -2.96
C GLN A 122 -5.21 10.81 -3.33
N ARG A 123 -4.43 10.43 -4.37
CA ARG A 123 -3.33 11.24 -4.89
C ARG A 123 -3.84 12.59 -5.42
N ALA A 124 -4.86 12.56 -6.27
CA ALA A 124 -5.47 13.78 -6.81
C ALA A 124 -6.06 14.66 -5.70
N TRP A 125 -6.75 14.06 -4.73
CA TRP A 125 -7.31 14.75 -3.57
C TRP A 125 -6.24 15.48 -2.74
N SER A 126 -5.09 14.83 -2.51
CA SER A 126 -3.97 15.39 -1.75
C SER A 126 -3.30 16.53 -2.51
N LEU A 127 -2.96 16.32 -3.78
CA LEU A 127 -2.29 17.32 -4.61
C LEU A 127 -3.16 18.57 -4.85
N ALA A 128 -4.48 18.41 -4.96
CA ALA A 128 -5.41 19.55 -5.04
C ALA A 128 -5.43 20.41 -3.76
N ARG A 129 -4.88 19.92 -2.66
CA ARG A 129 -4.72 20.62 -1.38
C ARG A 129 -3.29 21.08 -1.11
N GLY A 130 -2.38 20.90 -2.08
CA GLY A 130 -0.97 21.22 -1.92
C GLY A 130 -0.21 20.23 -1.04
N ILE A 131 -0.74 19.03 -0.83
CA ILE A 131 -0.09 17.97 -0.06
C ILE A 131 0.62 17.03 -1.04
N GLU A 132 1.95 16.98 -0.97
CA GLU A 132 2.79 16.28 -1.94
C GLU A 132 3.30 14.92 -1.46
N SER A 133 2.94 14.50 -0.26
CA SER A 133 3.35 13.21 0.31
C SER A 133 2.16 12.45 0.89
N MET A 134 2.19 11.14 0.73
CA MET A 134 1.25 10.24 1.40
C MET A 134 2.01 9.10 2.05
N THR A 135 1.61 8.72 3.26
CA THR A 135 2.23 7.64 4.02
C THR A 135 1.18 6.62 4.47
N TRP A 136 1.59 5.37 4.66
CA TRP A 136 0.80 4.30 5.27
C TRP A 136 1.70 3.15 5.65
N THR A 137 1.16 2.15 6.32
CA THR A 137 1.89 0.93 6.66
C THR A 137 1.32 -0.28 5.94
N PHE A 138 2.16 -1.27 5.65
CA PHE A 138 1.73 -2.53 5.06
C PHE A 138 2.57 -3.71 5.56
N ASP A 139 2.01 -4.91 5.56
CA ASP A 139 2.70 -6.14 5.93
C ASP A 139 3.72 -6.53 4.84
N PRO A 140 5.02 -6.59 5.16
CA PRO A 140 6.07 -6.94 4.21
C PRO A 140 5.95 -8.37 3.66
N LEU A 141 5.28 -9.27 4.34
CA LEU A 141 5.11 -10.65 3.90
C LEU A 141 4.04 -10.81 2.81
N VAL A 142 3.13 -9.84 2.68
CA VAL A 142 2.09 -9.88 1.63
C VAL A 142 2.65 -9.32 0.33
N SER A 143 3.40 -10.15 -0.42
CA SER A 143 4.15 -9.76 -1.63
C SER A 143 3.30 -9.05 -2.68
N ARG A 144 2.03 -9.47 -2.88
CA ARG A 144 1.09 -8.82 -3.80
C ARG A 144 0.79 -7.38 -3.40
N ASN A 145 0.58 -7.13 -2.09
CA ASN A 145 0.33 -5.79 -1.55
C ASN A 145 1.61 -4.94 -1.61
N ALA A 146 2.75 -5.52 -1.26
CA ALA A 146 4.04 -4.86 -1.36
C ALA A 146 4.34 -4.42 -2.81
N ARG A 147 4.09 -5.30 -3.79
CA ARG A 147 4.25 -4.96 -5.22
C ARG A 147 3.27 -3.86 -5.66
N PHE A 148 2.04 -3.89 -5.16
CA PHE A 148 1.07 -2.83 -5.42
C PHE A 148 1.59 -1.48 -4.92
N ASN A 149 2.07 -1.42 -3.68
CA ASN A 149 2.55 -0.19 -3.07
C ASN A 149 3.85 0.32 -3.72
N LEU A 150 4.87 -0.52 -3.81
CA LEU A 150 6.21 -0.09 -4.19
C LEU A 150 6.40 -0.02 -5.70
N THR A 151 5.80 -0.94 -6.46
CA THR A 151 5.99 -1.00 -7.92
C THR A 151 4.86 -0.32 -8.67
N LYS A 152 3.59 -0.65 -8.36
CA LYS A 152 2.45 -0.11 -9.14
C LYS A 152 2.09 1.34 -8.79
N LEU A 153 2.28 1.77 -7.53
CA LEU A 153 2.06 3.14 -7.12
C LEU A 153 3.32 4.00 -7.20
N GLY A 154 4.49 3.39 -7.14
CA GLY A 154 5.75 4.10 -7.13
C GLY A 154 6.15 4.63 -5.74
N ALA A 155 5.54 4.15 -4.66
CA ALA A 155 5.98 4.43 -3.31
C ALA A 155 7.33 3.77 -3.00
N VAL A 156 7.98 4.21 -1.94
CA VAL A 156 9.19 3.58 -1.37
C VAL A 156 8.96 3.28 0.11
N ALA A 157 9.78 2.40 0.70
CA ALA A 157 9.75 2.19 2.14
C ALA A 157 11.18 2.22 2.69
N SER A 158 11.38 3.03 3.75
CA SER A 158 12.67 3.24 4.40
C SER A 158 12.65 2.94 5.90
N GLU A 159 11.51 2.50 6.43
CA GLU A 159 11.34 2.20 7.85
C GLU A 159 10.65 0.85 8.02
N TYR A 160 11.19 0.04 8.94
CA TYR A 160 10.60 -1.21 9.42
C TYR A 160 10.10 -1.03 10.84
N ALA A 161 8.81 -1.24 11.06
CA ALA A 161 8.18 -1.14 12.36
C ALA A 161 7.78 -2.53 12.85
N GLN A 162 8.51 -3.04 13.84
CA GLN A 162 8.22 -4.33 14.46
C GLN A 162 6.93 -4.25 15.26
N ASN A 163 6.10 -5.28 15.11
CA ASN A 163 4.86 -5.49 15.90
C ASN A 163 4.03 -4.21 16.09
N PHE A 164 3.85 -3.44 15.00
CA PHE A 164 3.33 -2.07 15.00
C PHE A 164 1.95 -1.91 15.67
N TYR A 165 1.06 -2.89 15.47
CA TYR A 165 -0.29 -2.90 16.07
C TYR A 165 -0.42 -3.84 17.28
N GLY A 166 0.66 -4.51 17.69
CA GLY A 166 0.57 -5.60 18.64
C GLY A 166 -0.03 -6.86 18.00
N GLU A 167 -0.56 -7.77 18.81
CA GLU A 167 -1.28 -8.96 18.33
C GLU A 167 -2.59 -8.56 17.65
N MET A 168 -2.72 -8.87 16.38
CA MET A 168 -3.94 -8.60 15.60
C MET A 168 -4.84 -9.84 15.58
N GLN A 169 -6.04 -9.70 16.13
CA GLN A 169 -7.04 -10.78 16.24
C GLN A 169 -8.01 -10.77 15.05
N ASP A 170 -7.52 -10.59 13.82
CA ASP A 170 -8.33 -10.67 12.62
C ASP A 170 -7.99 -11.91 11.76
N GLU A 171 -8.90 -12.28 10.85
CA GLU A 171 -8.77 -13.48 10.02
C GLU A 171 -7.58 -13.43 9.05
N ILE A 172 -7.09 -12.24 8.71
CA ILE A 172 -5.99 -12.04 7.76
C ILE A 172 -4.63 -12.23 8.44
N ASN A 173 -4.49 -11.77 9.67
CA ASN A 173 -3.23 -11.80 10.42
C ASN A 173 -3.10 -13.06 11.31
N ALA A 174 -4.18 -13.74 11.67
CA ALA A 174 -4.23 -15.07 12.34
C ALA A 174 -3.29 -15.16 13.56
N ASN A 175 -3.26 -14.15 14.42
CA ASN A 175 -2.41 -14.03 15.61
C ASN A 175 -0.88 -13.97 15.33
N ASP A 176 -0.47 -13.70 14.08
CA ASP A 176 0.92 -13.42 13.75
C ASP A 176 1.30 -11.99 14.19
N GLU A 177 2.59 -11.74 14.45
CA GLU A 177 3.08 -10.39 14.78
C GLU A 177 2.77 -9.40 13.65
N SER A 178 2.49 -8.16 14.02
CA SER A 178 2.04 -7.13 13.09
C SER A 178 3.16 -6.24 12.56
N ASP A 179 4.26 -6.83 12.07
CA ASP A 179 5.33 -6.06 11.44
C ASP A 179 4.82 -5.27 10.23
N ARG A 180 5.31 -4.07 10.08
CA ARG A 180 4.94 -3.19 8.97
C ARG A 180 6.18 -2.54 8.33
N LEU A 181 6.14 -2.38 7.02
CA LEU A 181 6.93 -1.39 6.30
C LEU A 181 6.13 -0.08 6.23
N VAL A 182 6.81 1.04 6.49
CA VAL A 182 6.23 2.37 6.33
C VAL A 182 6.46 2.82 4.88
N ALA A 183 5.37 2.87 4.12
CA ALA A 183 5.38 3.39 2.77
C ALA A 183 5.38 4.92 2.80
N VAL A 184 6.23 5.52 1.98
CA VAL A 184 6.22 6.94 1.64
C VAL A 184 6.01 7.08 0.15
N TRP A 185 4.97 7.80 -0.24
CA TRP A 185 4.61 8.04 -1.63
C TRP A 185 4.79 9.53 -1.97
N PRO A 186 5.89 9.91 -2.62
CA PRO A 186 6.09 11.28 -3.12
C PRO A 186 5.15 11.50 -4.31
N LEU A 187 4.01 12.16 -4.09
CA LEU A 187 2.90 12.22 -5.05
C LEU A 187 3.24 13.01 -6.33
N SER A 188 4.22 13.92 -6.25
CA SER A 188 4.68 14.77 -7.33
C SER A 188 5.91 14.23 -8.08
N SER A 189 6.52 13.14 -7.61
CA SER A 189 7.74 12.58 -8.22
C SER A 189 7.49 12.04 -9.63
N ALA A 190 8.51 12.07 -10.50
CA ALA A 190 8.46 11.48 -11.84
C ALA A 190 8.01 10.03 -11.79
N ARG A 191 8.54 9.25 -10.85
CA ARG A 191 8.16 7.85 -10.63
C ARG A 191 6.67 7.67 -10.34
N SER A 192 6.07 8.53 -9.51
CA SER A 192 4.64 8.48 -9.18
C SER A 192 3.77 8.90 -10.38
N ILE A 193 4.24 9.85 -11.17
CA ILE A 193 3.60 10.28 -12.41
C ILE A 193 3.64 9.14 -13.44
N ASP A 194 4.81 8.55 -13.71
CA ASP A 194 4.96 7.42 -14.62
C ASP A 194 4.08 6.23 -14.20
N ALA A 195 4.10 5.89 -12.91
CA ALA A 195 3.27 4.84 -12.34
C ALA A 195 1.77 5.12 -12.52
N SER A 196 1.32 6.38 -12.44
CA SER A 196 -0.07 6.77 -12.65
C SER A 196 -0.54 6.52 -14.09
N HIS A 197 0.37 6.52 -15.05
CA HIS A 197 0.15 6.18 -16.45
C HIS A 197 0.39 4.69 -16.78
N GLY A 198 0.75 3.88 -15.76
CA GLY A 198 1.07 2.46 -15.93
C GLY A 198 2.47 2.19 -16.50
N LEU A 199 3.31 3.21 -16.56
CA LEU A 199 4.72 3.13 -16.97
C LEU A 199 5.54 2.67 -15.77
N ILE A 200 5.57 1.36 -15.52
CA ILE A 200 6.27 0.75 -14.39
C ILE A 200 7.44 -0.10 -14.89
N GLN A 201 8.57 -0.03 -14.19
CA GLN A 201 9.67 -0.95 -14.43
C GLN A 201 9.44 -2.24 -13.62
N ASP A 202 9.37 -3.35 -14.31
CA ASP A 202 9.27 -4.69 -13.70
C ASP A 202 10.64 -5.34 -13.76
N LEU A 203 11.46 -5.10 -12.73
CA LEU A 203 12.85 -5.56 -12.66
C LEU A 203 12.91 -6.85 -11.86
N GLU A 204 13.48 -7.90 -12.43
CA GLU A 204 13.83 -9.13 -11.71
C GLU A 204 15.34 -9.13 -11.37
N PRO A 205 15.79 -9.92 -10.37
CA PRO A 205 17.20 -10.08 -10.07
C PRO A 205 17.99 -10.50 -11.31
N SER A 206 19.13 -9.86 -11.56
CA SER A 206 20.01 -10.21 -12.68
C SER A 206 20.58 -11.61 -12.53
N ALA A 207 21.08 -12.19 -13.66
CA ALA A 207 21.77 -13.48 -13.60
C ALA A 207 22.98 -13.47 -12.65
N ALA A 208 23.68 -12.32 -12.52
CA ALA A 208 24.76 -12.14 -11.56
C ALA A 208 24.23 -12.19 -10.11
N ALA A 209 23.10 -11.55 -9.81
CA ALA A 209 22.46 -11.61 -8.50
C ALA A 209 22.03 -13.05 -8.16
N VAL A 210 21.38 -13.75 -9.10
CA VAL A 210 20.96 -15.16 -8.90
C VAL A 210 22.15 -16.09 -8.68
N GLY A 211 23.31 -15.78 -9.25
CA GLY A 211 24.57 -16.50 -9.00
C GLY A 211 25.22 -16.23 -7.64
N ASN A 212 24.77 -15.20 -6.91
CA ASN A 212 25.32 -14.78 -5.61
C ASN A 212 24.27 -14.89 -4.52
N VAL A 213 23.87 -16.12 -4.17
CA VAL A 213 22.93 -16.42 -3.08
C VAL A 213 23.64 -16.29 -1.75
N LEU A 214 23.15 -15.40 -0.87
CA LEU A 214 23.69 -15.22 0.46
C LEU A 214 22.93 -16.05 1.52
N GLU A 215 21.61 -16.27 1.30
CA GLU A 215 20.78 -16.97 2.26
C GLU A 215 19.60 -17.71 1.59
N TYR A 216 19.17 -18.82 2.22
CA TYR A 216 18.02 -19.63 1.78
C TYR A 216 16.87 -19.51 2.78
N GLY A 217 15.66 -19.41 2.27
CA GLY A 217 14.44 -19.27 3.06
C GLY A 217 13.95 -20.59 3.68
N PRO A 218 12.87 -20.53 4.48
CA PRO A 218 12.26 -21.71 5.09
C PRO A 218 11.77 -22.76 4.07
N ASP A 219 11.58 -22.35 2.80
CA ASP A 219 11.21 -23.21 1.66
C ASP A 219 12.41 -23.77 0.90
N GLN A 220 13.63 -23.61 1.43
CA GLN A 220 14.90 -24.05 0.83
C GLN A 220 15.18 -23.41 -0.54
N GLN A 221 14.54 -22.29 -0.85
CA GLN A 221 14.83 -21.51 -2.06
C GLN A 221 15.60 -20.24 -1.69
N PRO A 222 16.36 -19.64 -2.62
CA PRO A 222 17.05 -18.37 -2.38
C PRO A 222 16.12 -17.31 -1.81
N VAL A 223 16.55 -16.62 -0.75
CA VAL A 223 15.80 -15.54 -0.09
C VAL A 223 16.57 -14.23 -0.06
N LEU A 224 17.90 -14.27 -0.06
CA LEU A 224 18.75 -13.10 -0.04
C LEU A 224 19.82 -13.21 -1.14
N LEU A 225 19.84 -12.20 -2.00
CA LEU A 225 20.83 -12.05 -3.08
C LEU A 225 21.42 -10.65 -3.02
N GLU A 226 22.65 -10.48 -3.47
CA GLU A 226 23.30 -9.19 -3.60
C GLU A 226 24.06 -9.09 -4.92
N ALA A 227 23.87 -8.02 -5.66
CA ALA A 227 24.66 -7.69 -6.83
C ALA A 227 24.64 -6.18 -7.11
N GLU A 228 25.79 -5.63 -7.50
CA GLU A 228 25.92 -4.26 -7.99
C GLU A 228 25.35 -3.21 -7.02
N GLY A 229 25.52 -3.42 -5.70
CA GLY A 229 25.02 -2.52 -4.66
C GLY A 229 23.50 -2.60 -4.43
N THR A 230 22.83 -3.56 -5.09
CA THR A 230 21.40 -3.84 -4.87
C THR A 230 21.25 -5.10 -4.04
N ILE A 231 20.48 -5.01 -2.97
CA ILE A 231 20.06 -6.16 -2.17
C ILE A 231 18.67 -6.61 -2.67
N TRP A 232 18.52 -7.91 -2.85
CA TRP A 232 17.26 -8.53 -3.20
C TRP A 232 16.86 -9.51 -2.11
N CYS A 233 15.66 -9.31 -1.53
CA CYS A 233 15.11 -10.27 -0.58
C CYS A 233 13.72 -10.71 -1.00
N ARG A 234 13.42 -12.00 -0.83
CA ARG A 234 12.18 -12.60 -1.31
C ARG A 234 11.19 -12.79 -0.18
N ALA A 235 9.95 -12.29 -0.38
CA ALA A 235 8.82 -12.65 0.47
C ALA A 235 8.21 -14.01 0.05
N PRO A 236 7.48 -14.70 0.94
CA PRO A 236 6.78 -15.93 0.59
C PRO A 236 5.71 -15.65 -0.47
N ARG A 237 5.38 -16.66 -1.27
CA ARG A 237 4.43 -16.52 -2.38
C ARG A 237 3.01 -16.19 -1.91
N ASP A 238 2.56 -16.85 -0.85
CA ASP A 238 1.24 -16.67 -0.26
C ASP A 238 1.30 -16.86 1.27
N ILE A 239 1.58 -15.78 1.97
CA ILE A 239 1.66 -15.79 3.44
C ILE A 239 0.29 -15.99 4.07
N VAL A 240 -0.80 -15.54 3.41
CA VAL A 240 -2.16 -15.64 3.97
C VAL A 240 -2.58 -17.11 4.04
N ALA A 241 -2.41 -17.87 2.96
CA ALA A 241 -2.64 -19.30 2.96
C ALA A 241 -1.69 -20.04 3.93
N MET A 242 -0.42 -19.60 4.02
CA MET A 242 0.57 -20.19 4.91
C MET A 242 0.22 -20.00 6.39
N ARG A 243 -0.25 -18.81 6.80
CA ARG A 243 -0.69 -18.56 8.18
C ARG A 243 -1.78 -19.53 8.63
N ALA A 244 -2.72 -19.84 7.74
CA ALA A 244 -3.80 -20.78 8.02
C ALA A 244 -3.33 -22.25 8.07
N ALA A 245 -2.40 -22.65 7.19
CA ALA A 245 -2.00 -24.04 7.00
C ALA A 245 -0.74 -24.44 7.80
N ALA A 246 0.20 -23.52 8.02
CA ALA A 246 1.52 -23.76 8.62
C ALA A 246 2.02 -22.52 9.39
N PRO A 247 1.39 -22.15 10.52
CA PRO A 247 1.67 -20.90 11.24
C PRO A 247 3.14 -20.80 11.72
N GLU A 248 3.76 -21.90 12.08
CA GLU A 248 5.18 -21.93 12.47
C GLU A 248 6.09 -21.52 11.30
N GLN A 249 5.79 -21.99 10.09
CA GLN A 249 6.53 -21.61 8.89
C GLN A 249 6.29 -20.14 8.54
N ALA A 250 5.09 -19.63 8.75
CA ALA A 250 4.78 -18.22 8.56
C ALA A 250 5.60 -17.33 9.52
N SER A 251 5.73 -17.72 10.78
CA SER A 251 6.57 -17.06 11.78
C SER A 251 8.06 -17.10 11.41
N GLN A 252 8.55 -18.23 10.86
CA GLN A 252 9.92 -18.33 10.36
C GLN A 252 10.17 -17.33 9.21
N TRP A 253 9.22 -17.21 8.28
CA TRP A 253 9.29 -16.23 7.19
C TRP A 253 9.31 -14.79 7.73
N ARG A 254 8.53 -14.49 8.77
CA ARG A 254 8.54 -13.16 9.40
C ARG A 254 9.89 -12.85 10.00
N SER A 255 10.42 -13.76 10.82
CA SER A 255 11.73 -13.60 11.45
C SER A 255 12.86 -13.44 10.43
N MET A 256 12.80 -14.22 9.34
CA MET A 256 13.75 -14.15 8.22
C MET A 256 13.70 -12.78 7.53
N LEU A 257 12.51 -12.35 7.11
CA LEU A 257 12.36 -11.10 6.37
C LEU A 257 12.66 -9.87 7.24
N ARG A 258 12.31 -9.92 8.53
CA ARG A 258 12.70 -8.91 9.53
C ARG A 258 14.23 -8.81 9.63
N GLY A 259 14.90 -9.95 9.78
CA GLY A 259 16.38 -10.02 9.88
C GLY A 259 17.12 -9.47 8.66
N ILE A 260 16.47 -9.42 7.50
CA ILE A 260 17.05 -8.86 6.27
C ILE A 260 16.64 -7.38 6.08
N LEU A 261 15.34 -7.08 6.14
CA LEU A 261 14.83 -5.75 5.82
C LEU A 261 15.23 -4.69 6.85
N GLU A 262 15.09 -4.99 8.14
CA GLU A 262 15.34 -4.01 9.20
C GLU A 262 16.79 -3.49 9.19
N PRO A 263 17.85 -4.35 9.21
CA PRO A 263 19.21 -3.86 9.16
C PRO A 263 19.58 -3.20 7.84
N ALA A 264 19.03 -3.64 6.71
CA ALA A 264 19.27 -3.00 5.43
C ALA A 264 18.70 -1.57 5.40
N LEU A 265 17.45 -1.39 5.85
CA LEU A 265 16.82 -0.07 5.94
C LEU A 265 17.55 0.85 6.95
N ALA A 266 17.95 0.31 8.11
CA ALA A 266 18.76 1.03 9.09
C ALA A 266 20.13 1.47 8.55
N SER A 267 20.65 0.76 7.54
CA SER A 267 21.92 1.08 6.87
C SER A 267 21.74 2.05 5.68
N GLY A 268 20.53 2.64 5.50
CA GLY A 268 20.26 3.65 4.48
C GLY A 268 19.77 3.09 3.13
N TYR A 269 19.47 1.79 3.05
CA TYR A 269 18.73 1.26 1.90
C TYR A 269 17.26 1.65 1.96
N MET A 270 16.60 1.61 0.81
CA MET A 270 15.15 1.76 0.68
C MET A 270 14.59 0.61 -0.14
N ALA A 271 13.44 0.08 0.26
CA ALA A 271 12.67 -0.83 -0.58
C ALA A 271 12.00 -0.01 -1.69
N SER A 272 12.54 -0.13 -2.91
CA SER A 272 12.16 0.66 -4.08
C SER A 272 11.28 -0.09 -5.07
N GLY A 273 11.01 -1.38 -4.87
CA GLY A 273 10.15 -2.17 -5.74
C GLY A 273 9.99 -3.60 -5.25
N VAL A 274 8.96 -4.27 -5.79
CA VAL A 274 8.75 -5.70 -5.61
C VAL A 274 8.39 -6.32 -6.95
N THR A 275 9.05 -7.41 -7.31
CA THR A 275 8.85 -8.13 -8.56
C THR A 275 7.55 -8.96 -8.52
N ARG A 276 7.16 -9.55 -9.65
CA ARG A 276 6.01 -10.48 -9.70
C ARG A 276 6.28 -11.78 -8.95
N SER A 277 7.54 -12.18 -8.87
CA SER A 277 8.01 -13.36 -8.14
C SER A 277 8.21 -13.11 -6.63
N GLY A 278 7.96 -11.87 -6.13
CA GLY A 278 7.99 -11.52 -4.71
C GLY A 278 9.35 -11.02 -4.22
N TRP A 279 10.30 -10.70 -5.11
CA TRP A 279 11.58 -10.13 -4.73
C TRP A 279 11.46 -8.63 -4.45
N TYR A 280 11.79 -8.21 -3.25
CA TYR A 280 12.04 -6.81 -2.91
C TYR A 280 13.37 -6.37 -3.52
N ARG A 281 13.38 -5.18 -4.10
CA ARG A 281 14.59 -4.49 -4.52
C ARG A 281 14.93 -3.41 -3.50
N LEU A 282 16.09 -3.55 -2.84
CA LEU A 282 16.60 -2.57 -1.90
C LEU A 282 17.78 -1.84 -2.55
N THR A 283 17.70 -0.51 -2.58
CA THR A 283 18.70 0.37 -3.19
C THR A 283 19.02 1.53 -2.25
N THR A 284 20.20 2.11 -2.37
CA THR A 284 20.52 3.36 -1.70
C THR A 284 19.82 4.54 -2.39
N THR A 285 19.72 5.68 -1.69
CA THR A 285 19.04 6.90 -2.18
C THR A 285 19.59 7.38 -3.52
N ASP A 286 20.87 7.15 -3.80
CA ASP A 286 21.52 7.58 -5.05
C ASP A 286 21.16 6.69 -6.25
N GLN A 287 20.51 5.54 -6.02
CA GLN A 287 20.14 4.54 -7.05
C GLN A 287 18.62 4.37 -7.21
N ALA A 288 17.80 5.11 -6.45
CA ALA A 288 16.35 4.93 -6.34
C ALA A 288 15.55 5.72 -7.39
#